data_08108551d49806cfb79d1df090a39756
#
_entry.id   08108551d49806cfb79d1df090a39756
#
_cell.length_a   1.000
_cell.length_b   1.000
_cell.length_c   1.000
_cell.angle_alpha   90.00
_cell.angle_beta   90.00
_cell.angle_gamma   90.00
#
_symmetry.space_group_name_H-M   'P 1'
#
loop_
_entity.id
_entity.type
_entity.pdbx_description
1 polymer ?
#
loop_
_entity_poly.entity_id
_entity_poly.type
_entity_poly.pdbx_seq_one_letter_code
_entity_poly.pdbx_strand_id
1 'polypeptide(L)'
;GRALGGNATERALLESVASLDEPEGYRVFSRLPFASERKYSAVSYKGRNSLSFVLGAPEKLLPFVRTAMLPDGSMGRFSPGRMQQKLRELTGSGGRCLAVTVSGEDVPAAHHAAGVRGSLVLLCIICLSDPVRREAPEAVKELRGAGIQVVMITGDSKETAAAIAAQCGILAGEQREILTSDELAKLSDARLAELLPHLGVVARALPTDKSRLVRVAQESGRVTGMTGDGINDAPALRRADIGFAMGGGTQVAKDAGDIVILDNNLASIVRAVLYGRTIFKSIRKFITLQLTMNFSAVGVTMICPFLGIDSPVTVVQMLWINLIMDTLGGLAFAGEPPLPDYMREKPKRREESILNRYMVNEIVILGGFTIALCLFFLKSPLVTSHFRPSQDNLYLLTAFFALFIFSSVFNCFNARTDRLKLTAGLGGNPVFLGIMAAVLFIQILFVYLGGSVLRTAPLTLPELGFTMLLSLSVFPFEFLRKLVWRKLRGKRGY
;
A
#
# COMPACT_ATOMS: atom_id res chain seq x y z
N GLY A 1 -29.20 24.77 3.98
CA GLY A 1 -29.74 23.43 4.15
C GLY A 1 -29.10 22.47 3.17
N ARG A 2 -28.80 21.22 3.56
CA ARG A 2 -28.35 20.18 2.64
C ARG A 2 -29.49 19.79 1.69
N ALA A 3 -29.22 19.76 0.39
CA ALA A 3 -30.17 19.26 -0.61
C ALA A 3 -30.49 17.78 -0.32
N LEU A 4 -31.71 17.49 0.08
CA LEU A 4 -32.20 16.14 0.39
C LEU A 4 -33.01 15.61 -0.84
N GLY A 5 -32.55 14.49 -1.41
CA GLY A 5 -33.20 13.82 -2.54
C GLY A 5 -32.52 14.08 -3.88
N GLY A 6 -33.00 13.47 -4.94
CA GLY A 6 -32.48 13.58 -6.29
C GLY A 6 -31.18 12.78 -6.56
N ASN A 7 -30.75 12.79 -7.82
CA ASN A 7 -29.51 12.18 -8.24
C ASN A 7 -28.30 13.12 -7.94
N ALA A 8 -27.05 12.63 -8.12
CA ALA A 8 -25.84 13.41 -7.85
C ALA A 8 -25.77 14.73 -8.65
N THR A 9 -26.25 14.74 -9.89
CA THR A 9 -26.34 15.92 -10.75
C THR A 9 -27.29 16.97 -10.18
N GLU A 10 -28.49 16.57 -9.75
CA GLU A 10 -29.49 17.46 -9.16
C GLU A 10 -28.99 18.06 -7.84
N ARG A 11 -28.32 17.27 -6.99
CA ARG A 11 -27.72 17.76 -5.74
C ARG A 11 -26.64 18.80 -5.99
N ALA A 12 -25.71 18.54 -6.93
CA ALA A 12 -24.66 19.49 -7.29
C ALA A 12 -25.24 20.82 -7.83
N LEU A 13 -26.30 20.76 -8.65
CA LEU A 13 -27.01 21.95 -9.13
C LEU A 13 -27.66 22.73 -7.99
N LEU A 14 -28.37 22.04 -7.09
CA LEU A 14 -29.01 22.67 -5.94
C LEU A 14 -28.00 23.30 -4.99
N GLU A 15 -26.89 22.62 -4.73
CA GLU A 15 -25.81 23.18 -3.90
C GLU A 15 -25.17 24.43 -4.52
N SER A 16 -25.04 24.49 -5.84
CA SER A 16 -24.47 25.66 -6.53
C SER A 16 -25.32 26.91 -6.45
N VAL A 17 -26.63 26.76 -6.26
CA VAL A 17 -27.60 27.90 -6.17
C VAL A 17 -28.17 28.09 -4.76
N ALA A 18 -27.73 27.31 -3.78
CA ALA A 18 -28.27 27.33 -2.40
C ALA A 18 -28.11 28.69 -1.67
N SER A 19 -27.21 29.55 -2.13
CA SER A 19 -26.99 30.90 -1.60
C SER A 19 -27.81 32.00 -2.32
N LEU A 20 -28.55 31.64 -3.36
CA LEU A 20 -29.35 32.59 -4.11
C LEU A 20 -30.80 32.63 -3.54
N ASP A 21 -31.37 33.83 -3.44
CA ASP A 21 -32.74 34.00 -3.04
C ASP A 21 -33.70 33.58 -4.17
N GLU A 22 -34.85 33.01 -3.81
CA GLU A 22 -35.87 32.71 -4.78
C GLU A 22 -36.50 34.00 -5.33
N PRO A 23 -36.64 34.13 -6.68
CA PRO A 23 -37.22 35.33 -7.26
C PRO A 23 -38.71 35.49 -6.88
N GLU A 24 -39.04 36.63 -6.29
CA GLU A 24 -40.42 36.94 -5.90
C GLU A 24 -41.34 37.16 -7.10
N GLY A 25 -42.59 36.78 -6.97
CA GLY A 25 -43.64 37.11 -7.96
C GLY A 25 -43.80 36.10 -9.10
N TYR A 26 -43.07 34.97 -9.06
CA TYR A 26 -43.23 33.89 -10.04
C TYR A 26 -43.85 32.64 -9.41
N ARG A 27 -44.80 32.00 -10.12
CA ARG A 27 -45.40 30.74 -9.69
C ARG A 27 -45.22 29.66 -10.76
N VAL A 28 -44.82 28.47 -10.34
CA VAL A 28 -44.73 27.29 -11.23
C VAL A 28 -46.18 26.89 -11.61
N PHE A 29 -46.46 26.81 -12.88
CA PHE A 29 -47.77 26.38 -13.34
C PHE A 29 -47.75 25.09 -14.18
N SER A 30 -46.60 24.72 -14.76
CA SER A 30 -46.45 23.49 -15.53
C SER A 30 -45.08 22.91 -15.32
N ARG A 31 -44.95 21.58 -15.30
CA ARG A 31 -43.68 20.85 -15.16
C ARG A 31 -43.62 19.67 -16.11
N LEU A 32 -42.47 19.48 -16.76
CA LEU A 32 -42.16 18.31 -17.55
C LEU A 32 -40.92 17.62 -16.88
N PRO A 33 -41.12 16.50 -16.17
CA PRO A 33 -40.01 15.79 -15.53
C PRO A 33 -38.98 15.29 -16.55
N PHE A 34 -37.74 15.06 -16.08
CA PHE A 34 -36.70 14.45 -16.91
C PHE A 34 -37.12 13.06 -17.38
N ALA A 35 -36.86 12.74 -18.65
CA ALA A 35 -36.99 11.39 -19.18
C ALA A 35 -35.75 11.04 -20.00
N SER A 36 -35.25 9.81 -19.83
CA SER A 36 -34.02 9.33 -20.49
C SER A 36 -34.08 9.36 -22.03
N GLU A 37 -35.30 9.23 -22.60
CA GLU A 37 -35.56 9.30 -24.03
C GLU A 37 -35.41 10.73 -24.54
N ARG A 38 -35.97 11.70 -23.81
CA ARG A 38 -35.91 13.12 -24.15
C ARG A 38 -34.58 13.78 -23.81
N LYS A 39 -33.96 13.34 -22.72
CA LYS A 39 -32.73 13.89 -22.14
C LYS A 39 -32.86 15.36 -21.72
N TYR A 40 -34.04 15.84 -21.41
CA TYR A 40 -34.30 17.17 -20.84
C TYR A 40 -35.51 17.18 -19.92
N SER A 41 -35.59 18.19 -19.05
CA SER A 41 -36.73 18.57 -18.23
C SER A 41 -37.10 20.03 -18.51
N ALA A 42 -38.33 20.42 -18.23
CA ALA A 42 -38.78 21.78 -18.37
C ALA A 42 -39.74 22.21 -17.24
N VAL A 43 -39.67 23.48 -16.87
CA VAL A 43 -40.55 24.08 -15.88
C VAL A 43 -41.00 25.44 -16.42
N SER A 44 -42.34 25.67 -16.41
CA SER A 44 -42.92 26.92 -16.80
C SER A 44 -43.39 27.72 -15.59
N TYR A 45 -43.02 28.98 -15.58
CA TYR A 45 -43.36 29.96 -14.58
C TYR A 45 -44.31 31.01 -15.14
N LYS A 46 -45.29 31.40 -14.35
CA LYS A 46 -46.20 32.49 -14.64
C LYS A 46 -45.90 33.65 -13.70
N GLY A 47 -45.62 34.83 -14.27
CA GLY A 47 -45.36 36.08 -13.59
C GLY A 47 -45.86 37.23 -14.48
N ARG A 48 -45.11 38.34 -14.57
CA ARG A 48 -45.43 39.41 -15.56
C ARG A 48 -45.43 38.89 -17.01
N ASN A 49 -44.50 37.94 -17.30
CA ASN A 49 -44.44 37.18 -18.54
C ASN A 49 -44.43 35.68 -18.21
N SER A 50 -44.94 34.83 -19.10
CA SER A 50 -44.78 33.40 -19.00
C SER A 50 -43.42 33.00 -19.55
N LEU A 51 -42.62 32.25 -18.77
CA LEU A 51 -41.30 31.78 -19.16
C LEU A 51 -41.18 30.29 -18.86
N SER A 52 -40.68 29.53 -19.83
CA SER A 52 -40.33 28.11 -19.67
C SER A 52 -38.83 27.93 -19.68
N PHE A 53 -38.29 27.41 -18.60
CA PHE A 53 -36.90 27.02 -18.50
C PHE A 53 -36.75 25.55 -18.86
N VAL A 54 -35.80 25.25 -19.78
CA VAL A 54 -35.53 23.89 -20.22
C VAL A 54 -34.06 23.56 -19.88
N LEU A 55 -33.89 22.50 -19.11
CA LEU A 55 -32.58 22.01 -18.68
C LEU A 55 -32.35 20.62 -19.28
N GLY A 56 -31.23 20.41 -19.99
CA GLY A 56 -30.99 19.10 -20.58
C GLY A 56 -29.69 18.97 -21.32
N ALA A 57 -29.54 17.84 -22.01
CA ALA A 57 -28.36 17.53 -22.79
C ALA A 57 -28.14 18.53 -23.95
N PRO A 58 -26.95 19.13 -24.07
CA PRO A 58 -26.69 20.13 -25.11
C PRO A 58 -27.02 19.63 -26.51
N GLU A 59 -26.68 18.37 -26.82
CA GLU A 59 -26.97 17.78 -28.14
C GLU A 59 -28.46 17.72 -28.50
N LYS A 60 -29.35 17.80 -27.50
CA LYS A 60 -30.79 17.79 -27.69
C LYS A 60 -31.41 19.19 -27.76
N LEU A 61 -30.80 20.19 -27.12
CA LEU A 61 -31.35 21.53 -27.01
C LEU A 61 -30.72 22.52 -27.99
N LEU A 62 -29.42 22.48 -28.19
CA LEU A 62 -28.71 23.45 -29.05
C LEU A 62 -29.13 23.49 -30.53
N PRO A 63 -29.62 22.40 -31.15
CA PRO A 63 -30.18 22.49 -32.52
C PRO A 63 -31.37 23.44 -32.63
N PHE A 64 -32.08 23.72 -31.55
CA PHE A 64 -33.26 24.61 -31.52
C PHE A 64 -32.96 26.01 -31.02
N VAL A 65 -31.69 26.32 -30.71
CA VAL A 65 -31.21 27.61 -30.21
C VAL A 65 -30.79 28.50 -31.38
N ARG A 66 -31.29 29.75 -31.45
CA ARG A 66 -30.85 30.78 -32.42
C ARG A 66 -30.15 31.96 -31.77
N THR A 67 -30.51 32.25 -30.50
CA THR A 67 -29.94 33.36 -29.75
C THR A 67 -29.41 32.86 -28.43
N ALA A 68 -28.42 33.55 -27.89
CA ALA A 68 -27.82 33.26 -26.59
C ALA A 68 -27.68 34.55 -25.79
N MET A 69 -27.87 34.45 -24.49
CA MET A 69 -27.59 35.54 -23.57
C MET A 69 -26.04 35.63 -23.39
N LEU A 70 -25.51 36.82 -23.61
CA LEU A 70 -24.12 37.13 -23.41
C LEU A 70 -23.80 37.46 -21.93
N PRO A 71 -22.52 37.45 -21.49
CA PRO A 71 -22.16 37.74 -20.11
C PRO A 71 -22.60 39.13 -19.59
N ASP A 72 -22.81 40.09 -20.48
CA ASP A 72 -23.33 41.41 -20.18
C ASP A 72 -24.90 41.50 -20.09
N GLY A 73 -25.56 40.34 -20.23
CA GLY A 73 -27.04 40.25 -20.25
C GLY A 73 -27.69 40.58 -21.59
N SER A 74 -26.94 41.01 -22.61
CA SER A 74 -27.48 41.25 -23.94
C SER A 74 -27.76 39.98 -24.73
N MET A 75 -28.62 40.06 -25.75
CA MET A 75 -28.92 38.92 -26.61
C MET A 75 -28.04 38.95 -27.86
N GLY A 76 -27.28 37.89 -28.06
CA GLY A 76 -26.41 37.72 -29.20
C GLY A 76 -26.83 36.57 -30.12
N ARG A 77 -26.31 36.56 -31.35
CA ARG A 77 -26.54 35.46 -32.29
C ARG A 77 -25.80 34.21 -31.81
N PHE A 78 -26.49 33.10 -31.69
CA PHE A 78 -25.90 31.82 -31.33
C PHE A 78 -25.05 31.26 -32.47
N SER A 79 -23.83 30.81 -32.14
CA SER A 79 -22.90 30.16 -33.11
C SER A 79 -22.73 28.67 -32.73
N PRO A 80 -23.40 27.75 -33.45
CA PRO A 80 -23.33 26.32 -33.15
C PRO A 80 -21.90 25.74 -33.19
N GLY A 81 -21.11 26.16 -34.20
CA GLY A 81 -19.74 25.63 -34.38
C GLY A 81 -18.81 25.96 -33.21
N ARG A 82 -18.80 27.23 -32.77
CA ARG A 82 -17.99 27.65 -31.61
C ARG A 82 -18.45 26.92 -30.33
N MET A 83 -19.74 26.75 -30.15
CA MET A 83 -20.27 26.07 -28.98
C MET A 83 -19.93 24.56 -28.96
N GLN A 84 -20.01 23.89 -30.11
CA GLN A 84 -19.61 22.49 -30.25
C GLN A 84 -18.12 22.29 -29.95
N GLN A 85 -17.24 23.22 -30.41
CA GLN A 85 -15.84 23.17 -30.07
C GLN A 85 -15.63 23.31 -28.54
N LYS A 86 -16.27 24.29 -27.92
CA LYS A 86 -16.18 24.52 -26.48
C LYS A 86 -16.71 23.35 -25.67
N LEU A 87 -17.81 22.73 -26.09
CA LEU A 87 -18.35 21.53 -25.48
C LEU A 87 -17.38 20.35 -25.57
N ARG A 88 -16.70 20.14 -26.71
CA ARG A 88 -15.68 19.10 -26.84
C ARG A 88 -14.50 19.32 -25.89
N GLU A 89 -14.06 20.57 -25.71
CA GLU A 89 -13.01 20.92 -24.76
C GLU A 89 -13.43 20.58 -23.31
N LEU A 90 -14.65 20.98 -22.93
CA LEU A 90 -15.20 20.78 -21.58
C LEU A 90 -15.53 19.31 -21.29
N THR A 91 -16.09 18.58 -22.25
CA THR A 91 -16.36 17.14 -22.09
C THR A 91 -15.10 16.29 -22.20
N GLY A 92 -14.10 16.73 -23.00
CA GLY A 92 -12.79 16.08 -23.11
C GLY A 92 -12.00 16.11 -21.80
N SER A 93 -12.29 17.05 -20.90
CA SER A 93 -11.73 17.08 -19.54
C SER A 93 -12.52 16.23 -18.51
N GLY A 94 -13.48 15.42 -18.96
CA GLY A 94 -14.31 14.57 -18.09
C GLY A 94 -15.58 15.24 -17.55
N GLY A 95 -15.87 16.49 -18.00
CA GLY A 95 -17.05 17.24 -17.59
C GLY A 95 -18.35 16.74 -18.25
N ARG A 96 -19.43 16.68 -17.48
CA ARG A 96 -20.79 16.48 -17.99
C ARG A 96 -21.45 17.84 -18.16
N CYS A 97 -21.82 18.21 -19.39
CA CYS A 97 -22.43 19.51 -19.69
C CYS A 97 -23.94 19.42 -19.77
N LEU A 98 -24.63 20.43 -19.23
CA LEU A 98 -26.08 20.65 -19.35
C LEU A 98 -26.31 22.04 -19.93
N ALA A 99 -27.21 22.13 -20.90
CA ALA A 99 -27.68 23.40 -21.45
C ALA A 99 -28.90 23.88 -20.67
N VAL A 100 -28.88 25.16 -20.30
CA VAL A 100 -30.04 25.87 -19.73
C VAL A 100 -30.55 26.82 -20.79
N THR A 101 -31.80 26.64 -21.20
CA THR A 101 -32.45 27.47 -22.20
C THR A 101 -33.76 28.01 -21.67
N VAL A 102 -34.24 29.12 -22.25
CA VAL A 102 -35.54 29.73 -21.93
C VAL A 102 -36.35 29.93 -23.19
N SER A 103 -37.67 29.79 -23.06
CA SER A 103 -38.66 30.09 -24.08
C SER A 103 -39.80 30.91 -23.50
N GLY A 104 -40.42 31.75 -24.31
CA GLY A 104 -41.67 32.44 -23.99
C GLY A 104 -42.93 31.56 -24.17
N GLU A 105 -42.77 30.34 -24.73
CA GLU A 105 -43.85 29.38 -24.93
C GLU A 105 -43.90 28.36 -23.79
N ASP A 106 -45.11 27.79 -23.53
CA ASP A 106 -45.24 26.72 -22.54
C ASP A 106 -44.73 25.37 -23.09
N VAL A 107 -43.46 25.12 -22.90
CA VAL A 107 -42.78 23.88 -23.35
C VAL A 107 -43.37 22.60 -22.74
N PRO A 108 -43.69 22.55 -21.43
CA PRO A 108 -44.36 21.39 -20.84
C PRO A 108 -45.69 21.03 -21.49
N ALA A 109 -46.51 22.02 -21.87
CA ALA A 109 -47.83 21.81 -22.50
C ALA A 109 -47.71 21.27 -23.94
N ALA A 110 -46.63 21.63 -24.65
CA ALA A 110 -46.43 21.23 -26.04
C ALA A 110 -45.98 19.76 -26.22
N HIS A 111 -45.64 19.04 -25.15
CA HIS A 111 -45.22 17.63 -25.06
C HIS A 111 -44.16 17.13 -26.07
N HIS A 112 -43.69 17.97 -26.99
CA HIS A 112 -42.73 17.61 -28.05
C HIS A 112 -41.65 18.68 -28.24
N ALA A 113 -40.39 18.25 -28.37
CA ALA A 113 -39.28 19.10 -28.78
C ALA A 113 -39.56 19.78 -30.17
N ALA A 114 -40.45 19.23 -30.97
CA ALA A 114 -40.90 19.80 -32.23
C ALA A 114 -41.67 21.12 -32.08
N GLY A 115 -42.41 21.33 -30.97
CA GLY A 115 -43.12 22.58 -30.66
C GLY A 115 -42.21 23.73 -30.24
N VAL A 116 -40.97 23.45 -29.87
CA VAL A 116 -40.00 24.43 -29.37
C VAL A 116 -39.03 24.93 -30.49
N ARG A 117 -39.18 24.47 -31.72
CA ARG A 117 -38.31 24.82 -32.84
C ARG A 117 -38.24 26.33 -33.05
N GLY A 118 -37.05 26.90 -32.77
CA GLY A 118 -36.74 28.30 -33.09
C GLY A 118 -37.06 29.31 -32.00
N SER A 119 -37.62 28.90 -30.87
CA SER A 119 -37.98 29.79 -29.73
C SER A 119 -37.03 29.70 -28.54
N LEU A 120 -36.02 28.83 -28.54
CA LEU A 120 -35.11 28.67 -27.41
C LEU A 120 -33.97 29.70 -27.45
N VAL A 121 -33.78 30.36 -26.31
CA VAL A 121 -32.64 31.21 -26.03
C VAL A 121 -31.70 30.48 -25.08
N LEU A 122 -30.43 30.31 -25.42
CA LEU A 122 -29.43 29.71 -24.53
C LEU A 122 -29.09 30.72 -23.44
N LEU A 123 -29.26 30.34 -22.19
CA LEU A 123 -28.85 31.16 -21.04
C LEU A 123 -27.40 30.82 -20.63
N CYS A 124 -27.13 29.56 -20.42
CA CYS A 124 -25.78 29.11 -20.05
C CYS A 124 -25.59 27.60 -20.34
N ILE A 125 -24.35 27.18 -20.28
CA ILE A 125 -23.95 25.77 -20.21
C ILE A 125 -23.36 25.54 -18.81
N ILE A 126 -23.95 24.63 -18.06
CA ILE A 126 -23.45 24.21 -16.76
C ILE A 126 -22.59 22.96 -16.98
N CYS A 127 -21.33 23.02 -16.58
CA CYS A 127 -20.44 21.88 -16.61
C CYS A 127 -20.25 21.34 -15.19
N LEU A 128 -20.57 20.07 -15.03
CA LEU A 128 -20.37 19.31 -13.83
C LEU A 128 -19.17 18.40 -14.04
N SER A 129 -18.16 18.56 -13.25
CA SER A 129 -17.00 17.67 -13.24
C SER A 129 -16.80 17.15 -11.83
N ASP A 130 -16.47 15.88 -11.73
CA ASP A 130 -15.97 15.30 -10.47
C ASP A 130 -14.44 15.48 -10.49
N PRO A 131 -13.90 16.43 -9.72
CA PRO A 131 -12.48 16.71 -9.79
C PRO A 131 -11.68 15.52 -9.24
N VAL A 132 -10.55 15.25 -9.86
CA VAL A 132 -9.58 14.30 -9.31
C VAL A 132 -9.18 14.77 -7.91
N ARG A 133 -9.18 13.85 -6.96
CA ARG A 133 -8.75 14.14 -5.58
C ARG A 133 -7.31 14.64 -5.60
N ARG A 134 -7.04 15.70 -4.84
CA ARG A 134 -5.74 16.40 -4.84
C ARG A 134 -4.56 15.48 -4.52
N GLU A 135 -4.80 14.46 -3.70
CA GLU A 135 -3.79 13.50 -3.23
C GLU A 135 -3.49 12.40 -4.28
N ALA A 136 -4.40 12.16 -5.23
CA ALA A 136 -4.28 11.02 -6.14
C ALA A 136 -3.04 11.09 -7.06
N PRO A 137 -2.66 12.23 -7.66
CA PRO A 137 -1.47 12.30 -8.50
C PRO A 137 -0.19 12.00 -7.74
N GLU A 138 -0.04 12.51 -6.51
CA GLU A 138 1.17 12.26 -5.71
C GLU A 138 1.21 10.78 -5.24
N ALA A 139 0.09 10.21 -4.83
CA ALA A 139 0.00 8.80 -4.45
C ALA A 139 0.36 7.87 -5.63
N VAL A 140 -0.11 8.17 -6.86
CA VAL A 140 0.25 7.42 -8.07
C VAL A 140 1.75 7.56 -8.34
N LYS A 141 2.31 8.74 -8.20
CA LYS A 141 3.75 8.99 -8.38
C LYS A 141 4.60 8.19 -7.37
N GLU A 142 4.19 8.15 -6.09
CA GLU A 142 4.87 7.37 -5.06
C GLU A 142 4.79 5.86 -5.34
N LEU A 143 3.61 5.33 -5.73
CA LEU A 143 3.46 3.92 -6.10
C LEU A 143 4.34 3.56 -7.29
N ARG A 144 4.39 4.40 -8.32
CA ARG A 144 5.28 4.19 -9.48
C ARG A 144 6.75 4.27 -9.10
N GLY A 145 7.12 5.22 -8.23
CA GLY A 145 8.47 5.30 -7.65
C GLY A 145 8.86 4.03 -6.89
N ALA A 146 7.88 3.37 -6.28
CA ALA A 146 8.02 2.08 -5.62
C ALA A 146 8.05 0.87 -6.59
N GLY A 147 8.02 1.12 -7.92
CA GLY A 147 8.00 0.09 -8.96
C GLY A 147 6.65 -0.61 -9.11
N ILE A 148 5.58 -0.05 -8.56
CA ILE A 148 4.22 -0.59 -8.65
C ILE A 148 3.52 0.05 -9.83
N GLN A 149 3.03 -0.77 -10.75
CA GLN A 149 2.20 -0.35 -11.86
C GLN A 149 0.80 -0.02 -11.35
N VAL A 150 0.28 1.16 -11.69
CA VAL A 150 -1.09 1.57 -11.38
C VAL A 150 -1.91 1.50 -12.66
N VAL A 151 -3.02 0.75 -12.66
CA VAL A 151 -3.95 0.61 -13.78
C VAL A 151 -5.33 1.09 -13.34
N MET A 152 -5.91 2.01 -14.11
CA MET A 152 -7.28 2.48 -13.87
C MET A 152 -8.28 1.57 -14.60
N ILE A 153 -9.29 1.10 -13.89
CA ILE A 153 -10.38 0.30 -14.46
C ILE A 153 -11.70 0.98 -14.11
N THR A 154 -12.40 1.51 -15.11
CA THR A 154 -13.59 2.32 -14.90
C THR A 154 -14.71 1.97 -15.89
N GLY A 155 -15.98 2.22 -15.48
CA GLY A 155 -17.13 2.16 -16.36
C GLY A 155 -17.30 3.38 -17.28
N ASP A 156 -16.48 4.43 -17.10
CA ASP A 156 -16.54 5.67 -17.88
C ASP A 156 -16.11 5.47 -19.33
N SER A 157 -16.39 6.49 -20.17
CA SER A 157 -15.94 6.51 -21.56
C SER A 157 -14.41 6.53 -21.70
N LYS A 158 -13.89 6.07 -22.84
CA LYS A 158 -12.45 6.03 -23.12
C LYS A 158 -11.81 7.41 -23.01
N GLU A 159 -12.50 8.46 -23.47
CA GLU A 159 -12.04 9.85 -23.46
C GLU A 159 -11.96 10.39 -22.02
N THR A 160 -13.01 10.16 -21.22
CA THR A 160 -13.05 10.58 -19.81
C THR A 160 -11.98 9.86 -18.99
N ALA A 161 -11.89 8.54 -19.14
CA ALA A 161 -10.89 7.73 -18.44
C ALA A 161 -9.45 8.12 -18.79
N ALA A 162 -9.19 8.43 -20.09
CA ALA A 162 -7.88 8.90 -20.56
C ALA A 162 -7.51 10.26 -19.92
N ALA A 163 -8.46 11.21 -19.88
CA ALA A 163 -8.25 12.52 -19.28
C ALA A 163 -7.92 12.43 -17.77
N ILE A 164 -8.69 11.65 -17.03
CA ILE A 164 -8.47 11.42 -15.58
C ILE A 164 -7.14 10.71 -15.35
N ALA A 165 -6.84 9.67 -16.11
CA ALA A 165 -5.59 8.91 -15.97
C ALA A 165 -4.35 9.76 -16.29
N ALA A 166 -4.46 10.68 -17.26
CA ALA A 166 -3.40 11.64 -17.57
C ALA A 166 -3.20 12.65 -16.42
N GLN A 167 -4.27 13.19 -15.85
CA GLN A 167 -4.22 14.08 -14.69
C GLN A 167 -3.61 13.41 -13.46
N CYS A 168 -3.91 12.12 -13.24
CA CYS A 168 -3.33 11.32 -12.16
C CYS A 168 -1.88 10.88 -12.43
N GLY A 169 -1.34 11.07 -13.64
CA GLY A 169 -0.02 10.61 -14.02
C GLY A 169 0.08 9.08 -14.23
N ILE A 170 -1.05 8.41 -14.45
CA ILE A 170 -1.09 6.97 -14.77
C ILE A 170 -0.55 6.73 -16.18
N LEU A 171 -0.96 7.57 -17.16
CA LEU A 171 -0.50 7.50 -18.54
C LEU A 171 0.86 8.18 -18.72
N ALA A 172 1.92 7.61 -18.15
CA ALA A 172 3.27 8.13 -18.25
C ALA A 172 4.29 7.00 -18.45
N GLY A 173 5.40 7.31 -19.13
CA GLY A 173 6.43 6.32 -19.45
C GLY A 173 5.93 5.29 -20.46
N GLU A 174 6.06 4.01 -20.13
CA GLU A 174 5.65 2.88 -20.97
C GLU A 174 4.14 2.57 -20.89
N GLN A 175 3.44 3.06 -19.86
CA GLN A 175 2.00 2.83 -19.63
C GLN A 175 1.16 3.81 -20.47
N ARG A 176 0.92 3.50 -21.73
CA ARG A 176 0.17 4.36 -22.66
C ARG A 176 -1.06 3.69 -23.26
N GLU A 177 -1.21 2.38 -23.06
CA GLU A 177 -2.31 1.61 -23.64
C GLU A 177 -3.62 1.87 -22.89
N ILE A 178 -4.65 2.18 -23.67
CA ILE A 178 -6.03 2.39 -23.19
C ILE A 178 -6.92 1.43 -23.97
N LEU A 179 -7.51 0.47 -23.26
CA LEU A 179 -8.42 -0.50 -23.84
C LEU A 179 -9.86 -0.21 -23.38
N THR A 180 -10.81 -0.51 -24.23
CA THR A 180 -12.23 -0.66 -23.84
C THR A 180 -12.52 -2.12 -23.49
N SER A 181 -13.65 -2.38 -22.81
CA SER A 181 -14.12 -3.76 -22.55
C SER A 181 -14.21 -4.59 -23.83
N ASP A 182 -14.75 -4.00 -24.93
CA ASP A 182 -14.88 -4.68 -26.22
C ASP A 182 -13.51 -5.02 -26.85
N GLU A 183 -12.52 -4.11 -26.73
CA GLU A 183 -11.15 -4.36 -27.19
C GLU A 183 -10.48 -5.43 -26.33
N LEU A 184 -10.69 -5.39 -25.01
CA LEU A 184 -10.18 -6.39 -24.07
C LEU A 184 -10.76 -7.77 -24.32
N ALA A 185 -12.05 -7.87 -24.64
CA ALA A 185 -12.74 -9.13 -24.92
C ALA A 185 -12.17 -9.86 -26.15
N LYS A 186 -11.63 -9.12 -27.13
CA LYS A 186 -11.03 -9.70 -28.35
C LYS A 186 -9.62 -10.24 -28.13
N LEU A 187 -8.97 -9.90 -27.03
CA LEU A 187 -7.61 -10.37 -26.73
C LEU A 187 -7.64 -11.75 -26.08
N SER A 188 -6.73 -12.64 -26.50
CA SER A 188 -6.43 -13.85 -25.73
C SER A 188 -5.71 -13.48 -24.42
N ASP A 189 -5.74 -14.37 -23.41
CA ASP A 189 -5.06 -14.13 -22.15
C ASP A 189 -3.53 -14.02 -22.32
N ALA A 190 -2.94 -14.77 -23.26
CA ALA A 190 -1.53 -14.66 -23.60
C ALA A 190 -1.19 -13.25 -24.16
N ARG A 191 -2.01 -12.75 -25.08
CA ARG A 191 -1.80 -11.42 -25.65
C ARG A 191 -2.04 -10.31 -24.63
N LEU A 192 -3.01 -10.51 -23.74
CA LEU A 192 -3.25 -9.59 -22.63
C LEU A 192 -2.06 -9.55 -21.66
N ALA A 193 -1.47 -10.70 -21.34
CA ALA A 193 -0.27 -10.80 -20.49
C ALA A 193 0.93 -10.01 -21.07
N GLU A 194 1.12 -10.05 -22.40
CA GLU A 194 2.14 -9.26 -23.09
C GLU A 194 1.87 -7.74 -23.04
N LEU A 195 0.60 -7.33 -23.09
CA LEU A 195 0.20 -5.91 -23.04
C LEU A 195 0.15 -5.35 -21.61
N LEU A 196 -0.01 -6.20 -20.59
CA LEU A 196 -0.12 -5.76 -19.20
C LEU A 196 0.95 -4.74 -18.77
N PRO A 197 2.26 -4.85 -19.13
CA PRO A 197 3.26 -3.86 -18.74
C PRO A 197 2.97 -2.45 -19.27
N HIS A 198 2.27 -2.35 -20.40
CA HIS A 198 1.97 -1.10 -21.09
C HIS A 198 0.56 -0.57 -20.81
N LEU A 199 -0.28 -1.38 -20.15
CA LEU A 199 -1.67 -1.05 -19.86
C LEU A 199 -1.76 0.03 -18.78
N GLY A 200 -2.41 1.14 -19.11
CA GLY A 200 -2.70 2.23 -18.17
C GLY A 200 -4.18 2.29 -17.78
N VAL A 201 -5.08 2.03 -18.73
CA VAL A 201 -6.51 2.22 -18.52
C VAL A 201 -7.34 1.12 -19.20
N VAL A 202 -8.38 0.67 -18.50
CA VAL A 202 -9.50 -0.08 -19.10
C VAL A 202 -10.79 0.71 -18.86
N ALA A 203 -11.36 1.20 -19.95
CA ALA A 203 -12.55 2.02 -19.99
C ALA A 203 -13.79 1.15 -20.31
N ARG A 204 -15.00 1.60 -19.91
CA ARG A 204 -16.26 0.85 -20.05
C ARG A 204 -16.18 -0.57 -19.53
N ALA A 205 -15.38 -0.78 -18.49
CA ALA A 205 -15.08 -2.08 -17.95
C ALA A 205 -16.32 -2.73 -17.31
N LEU A 206 -16.48 -4.03 -17.56
CA LEU A 206 -17.44 -4.88 -16.91
C LEU A 206 -16.83 -5.49 -15.63
N PRO A 207 -17.65 -5.95 -14.67
CA PRO A 207 -17.15 -6.63 -13.46
C PRO A 207 -16.25 -7.84 -13.78
N THR A 208 -16.56 -8.56 -14.85
CA THR A 208 -15.78 -9.70 -15.35
C THR A 208 -14.39 -9.32 -15.83
N ASP A 209 -14.24 -8.13 -16.43
CA ASP A 209 -12.95 -7.63 -16.91
C ASP A 209 -11.98 -7.38 -15.76
N LYS A 210 -12.48 -6.84 -14.63
CA LYS A 210 -11.69 -6.61 -13.42
C LYS A 210 -11.10 -7.92 -12.88
N SER A 211 -11.93 -8.96 -12.75
CA SER A 211 -11.49 -10.27 -12.29
C SER A 211 -10.55 -10.97 -13.28
N ARG A 212 -10.77 -10.79 -14.60
CA ARG A 212 -9.90 -11.33 -15.65
C ARG A 212 -8.51 -10.69 -15.61
N LEU A 213 -8.44 -9.36 -15.49
CA LEU A 213 -7.17 -8.63 -15.41
C LEU A 213 -6.34 -9.07 -14.20
N VAL A 214 -6.97 -9.19 -13.03
CA VAL A 214 -6.32 -9.70 -11.82
C VAL A 214 -5.77 -11.11 -12.07
N ARG A 215 -6.58 -12.01 -12.62
CA ARG A 215 -6.16 -13.39 -12.92
C ARG A 215 -4.95 -13.44 -13.86
N VAL A 216 -5.01 -12.76 -14.99
CA VAL A 216 -3.92 -12.77 -15.99
C VAL A 216 -2.65 -12.16 -15.42
N ALA A 217 -2.75 -11.13 -14.60
CA ALA A 217 -1.60 -10.54 -13.91
C ALA A 217 -0.95 -11.52 -12.92
N GLN A 218 -1.75 -12.25 -12.14
CA GLN A 218 -1.27 -13.28 -11.22
C GLN A 218 -0.61 -14.46 -11.95
N GLU A 219 -1.23 -14.96 -13.03
CA GLU A 219 -0.68 -16.01 -13.89
C GLU A 219 0.64 -15.59 -14.57
N SER A 220 0.84 -14.28 -14.77
CA SER A 220 2.11 -13.69 -15.23
C SER A 220 3.15 -13.51 -14.11
N GLY A 221 2.94 -14.10 -12.92
CA GLY A 221 3.87 -14.05 -11.78
C GLY A 221 3.90 -12.70 -11.02
N ARG A 222 2.91 -11.84 -11.22
CA ARG A 222 2.79 -10.54 -10.52
C ARG A 222 1.99 -10.69 -9.23
N VAL A 223 2.35 -9.90 -8.22
CA VAL A 223 1.53 -9.69 -7.03
C VAL A 223 0.57 -8.53 -7.33
N THR A 224 -0.71 -8.78 -7.16
CA THR A 224 -1.78 -7.86 -7.54
C THR A 224 -2.48 -7.26 -6.33
N GLY A 225 -2.62 -5.94 -6.32
CA GLY A 225 -3.54 -5.22 -5.43
C GLY A 225 -4.77 -4.78 -6.22
N MET A 226 -5.96 -4.91 -5.67
CA MET A 226 -7.20 -4.40 -6.25
C MET A 226 -7.85 -3.43 -5.30
N THR A 227 -8.34 -2.29 -5.83
CA THR A 227 -9.15 -1.34 -5.05
C THR A 227 -10.57 -1.32 -5.60
N GLY A 228 -11.56 -1.20 -4.72
CA GLY A 228 -12.96 -1.11 -5.12
C GLY A 228 -13.87 -0.68 -3.98
N ASP A 229 -15.05 -0.19 -4.33
CA ASP A 229 -16.07 0.31 -3.39
C ASP A 229 -17.48 -0.28 -3.65
N GLY A 230 -17.67 -0.89 -4.80
CA GLY A 230 -18.97 -1.41 -5.25
C GLY A 230 -19.11 -2.92 -5.14
N ILE A 231 -20.36 -3.39 -5.23
CA ILE A 231 -20.70 -4.82 -5.30
C ILE A 231 -20.00 -5.47 -6.51
N ASN A 232 -19.88 -4.73 -7.62
CA ASN A 232 -19.24 -5.18 -8.85
C ASN A 232 -17.73 -5.42 -8.73
N ASP A 233 -17.10 -4.88 -7.69
CA ASP A 233 -15.67 -5.03 -7.42
C ASP A 233 -15.35 -6.24 -6.55
N ALA A 234 -16.32 -6.74 -5.79
CA ALA A 234 -16.13 -7.80 -4.82
C ALA A 234 -15.46 -9.07 -5.38
N PRO A 235 -15.80 -9.57 -6.59
CA PRO A 235 -15.13 -10.74 -7.15
C PRO A 235 -13.63 -10.48 -7.44
N ALA A 236 -13.29 -9.28 -7.90
CA ALA A 236 -11.91 -8.89 -8.20
C ALA A 236 -11.11 -8.60 -6.92
N LEU A 237 -11.73 -7.95 -5.91
CA LEU A 237 -11.16 -7.73 -4.58
C LEU A 237 -10.77 -9.07 -3.93
N ARG A 238 -11.71 -10.03 -3.90
CA ARG A 238 -11.48 -11.37 -3.31
C ARG A 238 -10.43 -12.19 -4.06
N ARG A 239 -10.27 -11.95 -5.38
CA ARG A 239 -9.31 -12.67 -6.21
C ARG A 239 -7.90 -12.10 -6.10
N ALA A 240 -7.74 -10.82 -5.87
CA ALA A 240 -6.44 -10.16 -5.76
C ALA A 240 -5.59 -10.78 -4.65
N ASP A 241 -4.27 -10.59 -4.71
CA ASP A 241 -3.40 -10.99 -3.60
C ASP A 241 -3.61 -10.10 -2.38
N ILE A 242 -4.07 -8.84 -2.59
CA ILE A 242 -4.54 -7.93 -1.55
C ILE A 242 -5.72 -7.12 -2.10
N GLY A 243 -6.90 -7.27 -1.50
CA GLY A 243 -8.08 -6.47 -1.77
C GLY A 243 -8.16 -5.26 -0.85
N PHE A 244 -8.20 -4.05 -1.41
CA PHE A 244 -8.38 -2.79 -0.67
C PHE A 244 -9.81 -2.29 -0.86
N ALA A 245 -10.68 -2.47 0.11
CA ALA A 245 -12.03 -1.93 0.08
C ALA A 245 -12.06 -0.49 0.61
N MET A 246 -12.81 0.39 -0.04
CA MET A 246 -12.98 1.76 0.45
C MET A 246 -13.96 1.82 1.62
N GLY A 247 -13.66 2.64 2.64
CA GLY A 247 -14.48 2.79 3.83
C GLY A 247 -15.89 3.32 3.55
N GLY A 248 -16.06 4.15 2.51
CA GLY A 248 -17.36 4.60 2.01
C GLY A 248 -18.06 3.61 1.08
N GLY A 249 -17.41 2.47 0.76
CA GLY A 249 -17.97 1.45 -0.13
C GLY A 249 -19.06 0.60 0.51
N THR A 250 -19.64 -0.29 -0.32
CA THR A 250 -20.68 -1.22 0.10
C THR A 250 -20.13 -2.26 1.09
N GLN A 251 -21.02 -2.82 1.94
CA GLN A 251 -20.62 -3.86 2.88
C GLN A 251 -20.05 -5.08 2.15
N VAL A 252 -20.60 -5.44 0.99
CA VAL A 252 -20.13 -6.55 0.15
C VAL A 252 -18.68 -6.35 -0.32
N ALA A 253 -18.31 -5.11 -0.69
CA ALA A 253 -16.93 -4.79 -1.06
C ALA A 253 -15.98 -4.88 0.16
N LYS A 254 -16.43 -4.39 1.33
CA LYS A 254 -15.64 -4.49 2.58
C LYS A 254 -15.41 -5.92 3.03
N ASP A 255 -16.43 -6.78 2.91
CA ASP A 255 -16.32 -8.20 3.26
C ASP A 255 -15.48 -9.00 2.25
N ALA A 256 -15.31 -8.47 1.04
CA ALA A 256 -14.48 -9.07 0.00
C ALA A 256 -13.02 -8.60 0.04
N GLY A 257 -12.72 -7.48 0.69
CA GLY A 257 -11.37 -6.91 0.81
C GLY A 257 -10.62 -7.44 2.03
N ASP A 258 -9.29 -7.49 1.93
CA ASP A 258 -8.41 -7.84 3.05
C ASP A 258 -8.14 -6.63 3.95
N ILE A 259 -8.18 -5.43 3.39
CA ILE A 259 -7.90 -4.16 4.08
C ILE A 259 -9.00 -3.15 3.74
N VAL A 260 -9.53 -2.46 4.76
CA VAL A 260 -10.50 -1.37 4.58
C VAL A 260 -9.81 -0.02 4.76
N ILE A 261 -9.88 0.82 3.72
CA ILE A 261 -9.30 2.18 3.69
C ILE A 261 -10.35 3.17 4.20
N LEU A 262 -10.34 3.44 5.50
CA LEU A 262 -11.39 4.20 6.19
C LEU A 262 -11.56 5.64 5.69
N ASP A 263 -10.49 6.30 5.29
CA ASP A 263 -10.47 7.67 4.78
C ASP A 263 -10.73 7.80 3.27
N ASN A 264 -10.95 6.69 2.59
CA ASN A 264 -11.14 6.61 1.14
C ASN A 264 -9.99 7.25 0.33
N ASN A 265 -8.77 7.28 0.87
CA ASN A 265 -7.64 7.99 0.32
C ASN A 265 -6.59 7.03 -0.26
N LEU A 266 -6.18 7.25 -1.50
CA LEU A 266 -5.15 6.45 -2.17
C LEU A 266 -3.79 6.57 -1.45
N ALA A 267 -3.50 7.69 -0.78
CA ALA A 267 -2.30 7.85 0.04
C ALA A 267 -2.23 6.85 1.20
N SER A 268 -3.36 6.38 1.71
CA SER A 268 -3.40 5.33 2.74
C SER A 268 -3.01 3.97 2.19
N ILE A 269 -3.27 3.70 0.90
CA ILE A 269 -2.76 2.50 0.20
C ILE A 269 -1.23 2.60 0.06
N VAL A 270 -0.67 3.77 -0.27
CA VAL A 270 0.78 4.00 -0.29
C VAL A 270 1.42 3.66 1.06
N ARG A 271 0.80 4.13 2.15
CA ARG A 271 1.25 3.80 3.51
C ARG A 271 1.15 2.30 3.79
N ALA A 272 0.05 1.64 3.40
CA ALA A 272 -0.11 0.20 3.56
C ALA A 272 1.02 -0.57 2.84
N VAL A 273 1.41 -0.15 1.63
CA VAL A 273 2.56 -0.72 0.91
C VAL A 273 3.87 -0.51 1.68
N LEU A 274 4.12 0.70 2.20
CA LEU A 274 5.30 1.00 3.00
C LEU A 274 5.38 0.11 4.26
N TYR A 275 4.27 0.01 5.00
CA TYR A 275 4.20 -0.85 6.19
C TYR A 275 4.35 -2.34 5.84
N GLY A 276 3.70 -2.81 4.77
CA GLY A 276 3.85 -4.20 4.30
C GLY A 276 5.32 -4.54 3.96
N ARG A 277 6.02 -3.63 3.29
CA ARG A 277 7.47 -3.78 3.02
C ARG A 277 8.31 -3.77 4.30
N THR A 278 7.95 -2.94 5.28
CA THR A 278 8.62 -2.89 6.59
C THR A 278 8.45 -4.20 7.33
N ILE A 279 7.21 -4.71 7.42
CA ILE A 279 6.90 -5.99 8.07
C ILE A 279 7.67 -7.13 7.41
N PHE A 280 7.68 -7.19 6.07
CA PHE A 280 8.42 -8.22 5.34
C PHE A 280 9.91 -8.20 5.65
N LYS A 281 10.53 -7.01 5.75
CA LYS A 281 11.94 -6.87 6.15
C LYS A 281 12.18 -7.27 7.60
N SER A 282 11.27 -6.92 8.51
CA SER A 282 11.34 -7.31 9.92
C SER A 282 11.27 -8.84 10.07
N ILE A 283 10.37 -9.49 9.33
CA ILE A 283 10.28 -10.95 9.27
C ILE A 283 11.60 -11.56 8.76
N ARG A 284 12.20 -11.02 7.70
CA ARG A 284 13.50 -11.52 7.20
C ARG A 284 14.61 -11.38 8.23
N LYS A 285 14.70 -10.25 8.93
CA LYS A 285 15.69 -10.03 10.01
C LYS A 285 15.50 -11.05 11.13
N PHE A 286 14.26 -11.25 11.56
CA PHE A 286 13.90 -12.23 12.58
C PHE A 286 14.28 -13.67 12.16
N ILE A 287 13.88 -14.08 10.95
CA ILE A 287 14.21 -15.42 10.42
C ILE A 287 15.73 -15.62 10.32
N THR A 288 16.48 -14.59 9.88
CA THR A 288 17.95 -14.68 9.79
C THR A 288 18.55 -14.91 11.18
N LEU A 289 18.14 -14.13 12.17
CA LEU A 289 18.58 -14.31 13.55
C LEU A 289 18.25 -15.71 14.07
N GLN A 290 16.97 -16.11 13.96
CA GLN A 290 16.45 -17.38 14.42
C GLN A 290 17.25 -18.56 13.83
N LEU A 291 17.40 -18.59 12.52
CA LEU A 291 18.13 -19.67 11.85
C LEU A 291 19.61 -19.66 12.19
N THR A 292 20.24 -18.49 12.36
CA THR A 292 21.66 -18.39 12.79
C THR A 292 21.86 -19.00 14.16
N MET A 293 20.98 -18.69 15.10
CA MET A 293 21.09 -19.18 16.47
C MET A 293 20.75 -20.65 16.59
N ASN A 294 19.69 -21.11 15.92
CA ASN A 294 19.32 -22.53 15.88
C ASN A 294 20.44 -23.37 15.24
N PHE A 295 21.02 -22.89 14.12
CA PHE A 295 22.17 -23.54 13.51
C PHE A 295 23.35 -23.62 14.46
N SER A 296 23.62 -22.57 15.22
CA SER A 296 24.68 -22.53 16.23
C SER A 296 24.40 -23.49 17.37
N ALA A 297 23.19 -23.49 17.93
CA ALA A 297 22.79 -24.35 19.04
C ALA A 297 22.86 -25.84 18.65
N VAL A 298 22.32 -26.20 17.48
CA VAL A 298 22.38 -27.57 16.96
C VAL A 298 23.83 -27.99 16.68
N GLY A 299 24.62 -27.10 16.06
CA GLY A 299 26.03 -27.37 15.76
C GLY A 299 26.84 -27.63 17.02
N VAL A 300 26.68 -26.81 18.05
CA VAL A 300 27.38 -27.00 19.33
C VAL A 300 26.92 -28.32 20.00
N THR A 301 25.62 -28.55 20.11
CA THR A 301 25.08 -29.75 20.75
C THR A 301 25.52 -31.03 20.03
N MET A 302 25.63 -30.97 18.70
CA MET A 302 26.05 -32.10 17.87
C MET A 302 27.58 -32.39 17.97
N ILE A 303 28.39 -31.34 18.07
CA ILE A 303 29.87 -31.50 18.07
C ILE A 303 30.40 -31.78 19.46
N CYS A 304 29.82 -31.22 20.54
CA CYS A 304 30.31 -31.35 21.91
C CYS A 304 30.57 -32.79 22.39
N PRO A 305 29.66 -33.79 22.12
CA PRO A 305 29.91 -35.16 22.53
C PRO A 305 31.18 -35.78 21.93
N PHE A 306 31.50 -35.44 20.66
CA PHE A 306 32.74 -35.91 20.01
C PHE A 306 34.01 -35.31 20.65
N LEU A 307 33.85 -34.21 21.36
CA LEU A 307 34.90 -33.54 22.09
C LEU A 307 34.99 -33.96 23.57
N GLY A 308 34.17 -34.93 24.01
CA GLY A 308 34.07 -35.39 25.39
C GLY A 308 33.38 -34.38 26.33
N ILE A 309 32.39 -33.64 25.80
CA ILE A 309 31.52 -32.75 26.57
C ILE A 309 30.09 -33.27 26.45
N ASP A 310 29.59 -33.93 27.47
CA ASP A 310 28.31 -34.68 27.37
C ASP A 310 27.08 -33.77 27.18
N SER A 311 26.99 -32.65 27.82
CA SER A 311 25.81 -31.75 27.72
C SER A 311 26.18 -30.34 28.13
N PRO A 312 26.59 -29.49 27.16
CA PRO A 312 26.98 -28.12 27.47
C PRO A 312 25.80 -27.24 27.88
N VAL A 313 24.58 -27.62 27.47
CA VAL A 313 23.32 -26.89 27.74
C VAL A 313 22.26 -27.88 28.23
N THR A 314 21.52 -27.51 29.27
CA THR A 314 20.39 -28.30 29.74
C THR A 314 19.13 -28.07 28.92
N VAL A 315 18.16 -28.98 28.98
CA VAL A 315 16.85 -28.84 28.32
C VAL A 315 16.15 -27.55 28.76
N VAL A 316 16.20 -27.19 30.03
CA VAL A 316 15.57 -25.97 30.56
C VAL A 316 16.27 -24.71 30.00
N GLN A 317 17.60 -24.72 29.93
CA GLN A 317 18.34 -23.62 29.30
C GLN A 317 18.00 -23.50 27.81
N MET A 318 17.85 -24.61 27.08
CA MET A 318 17.45 -24.61 25.69
C MET A 318 16.04 -24.04 25.47
N LEU A 319 15.09 -24.41 26.35
CA LEU A 319 13.74 -23.81 26.33
C LEU A 319 13.77 -22.30 26.57
N TRP A 320 14.63 -21.84 27.46
CA TRP A 320 14.82 -20.41 27.72
C TRP A 320 15.45 -19.70 26.52
N ILE A 321 16.45 -20.28 25.89
CA ILE A 321 17.07 -19.75 24.67
C ILE A 321 15.98 -19.57 23.58
N ASN A 322 15.17 -20.61 23.36
CA ASN A 322 14.10 -20.56 22.37
C ASN A 322 13.04 -19.49 22.72
N LEU A 323 12.63 -19.39 24.01
CA LEU A 323 11.67 -18.37 24.44
C LEU A 323 12.18 -16.95 24.15
N ILE A 324 13.45 -16.65 24.43
CA ILE A 324 14.06 -15.34 24.12
C ILE A 324 14.05 -15.10 22.60
N MET A 325 14.49 -16.10 21.84
CA MET A 325 14.63 -15.98 20.40
C MET A 325 13.28 -15.81 19.71
N ASP A 326 12.31 -16.66 20.03
CA ASP A 326 11.03 -16.71 19.33
C ASP A 326 10.11 -15.55 19.73
N THR A 327 10.05 -15.24 21.02
CA THR A 327 9.09 -14.25 21.54
C THR A 327 9.71 -12.86 21.60
N LEU A 328 10.80 -12.70 22.35
CA LEU A 328 11.38 -11.38 22.61
C LEU A 328 12.14 -10.85 21.38
N GLY A 329 12.85 -11.72 20.65
CA GLY A 329 13.49 -11.37 19.39
C GLY A 329 12.48 -10.94 18.34
N GLY A 330 11.39 -11.70 18.17
CA GLY A 330 10.29 -11.37 17.27
C GLY A 330 9.66 -10.01 17.59
N LEU A 331 9.35 -9.78 18.88
CA LEU A 331 8.78 -8.51 19.35
C LEU A 331 9.72 -7.32 19.12
N ALA A 332 11.01 -7.51 19.33
CA ALA A 332 12.02 -6.46 19.11
C ALA A 332 12.08 -6.00 17.65
N PHE A 333 12.00 -6.95 16.68
CA PHE A 333 11.97 -6.62 15.26
C PHE A 333 10.62 -6.11 14.78
N ALA A 334 9.50 -6.46 15.44
CA ALA A 334 8.19 -5.95 15.10
C ALA A 334 8.07 -4.43 15.30
N GLY A 335 8.84 -3.85 16.22
CA GLY A 335 8.89 -2.40 16.48
C GLY A 335 9.73 -1.57 15.49
N GLU A 336 10.27 -2.17 14.41
CA GLU A 336 11.08 -1.42 13.43
C GLU A 336 10.24 -0.36 12.70
N PRO A 337 10.71 0.91 12.64
CA PRO A 337 9.98 1.98 11.97
C PRO A 337 9.99 1.81 10.46
N PRO A 338 8.92 2.27 9.76
CA PRO A 338 8.89 2.29 8.31
C PRO A 338 9.92 3.29 7.78
N LEU A 339 10.79 2.85 6.87
CA LEU A 339 11.80 3.69 6.25
C LEU A 339 11.38 4.07 4.82
N PRO A 340 11.40 5.36 4.44
CA PRO A 340 11.07 5.81 3.08
C PRO A 340 11.90 5.13 1.99
N ASP A 341 13.13 4.73 2.31
CA ASP A 341 14.00 4.01 1.37
C ASP A 341 13.39 2.68 0.88
N TYR A 342 12.49 2.06 1.64
CA TYR A 342 11.81 0.83 1.23
C TYR A 342 10.86 1.05 0.04
N MET A 343 10.37 2.29 -0.16
CA MET A 343 9.57 2.65 -1.33
C MET A 343 10.39 2.82 -2.62
N ARG A 344 11.72 2.78 -2.54
CA ARG A 344 12.60 2.80 -3.72
C ARG A 344 13.02 1.41 -4.19
N GLU A 345 12.65 0.37 -3.46
CA GLU A 345 12.97 -1.01 -3.82
C GLU A 345 11.96 -1.54 -4.85
N LYS A 346 12.45 -2.41 -5.74
CA LYS A 346 11.57 -3.10 -6.70
C LYS A 346 10.60 -4.03 -5.96
N PRO A 347 9.36 -4.18 -6.45
CA PRO A 347 8.42 -5.16 -5.92
C PRO A 347 9.01 -6.58 -5.97
N LYS A 348 8.64 -7.38 -4.98
CA LYS A 348 9.02 -8.79 -4.93
C LYS A 348 8.19 -9.61 -5.92
N ARG A 349 8.80 -10.63 -6.52
CA ARG A 349 8.07 -11.59 -7.33
C ARG A 349 7.27 -12.54 -6.43
N ARG A 350 6.16 -13.06 -6.93
CA ARG A 350 5.29 -13.96 -6.17
C ARG A 350 6.02 -15.20 -5.64
N GLU A 351 6.95 -15.75 -6.42
CA GLU A 351 7.72 -16.97 -6.09
C GLU A 351 9.08 -16.66 -5.43
N GLU A 352 9.35 -15.39 -5.09
CA GLU A 352 10.64 -15.04 -4.47
C GLU A 352 10.75 -15.64 -3.07
N SER A 353 11.75 -16.48 -2.87
CA SER A 353 12.04 -17.08 -1.56
C SER A 353 12.24 -16.02 -0.47
N ILE A 354 11.75 -16.30 0.73
CA ILE A 354 12.02 -15.49 1.92
C ILE A 354 13.52 -15.44 2.20
N LEU A 355 14.20 -16.59 2.09
CA LEU A 355 15.63 -16.68 2.26
C LEU A 355 16.36 -16.26 0.97
N ASN A 356 17.12 -15.20 1.05
CA ASN A 356 17.99 -14.78 -0.04
C ASN A 356 19.46 -15.21 0.21
N ARG A 357 20.30 -15.11 -0.81
CA ARG A 357 21.72 -15.50 -0.74
C ARG A 357 22.50 -14.76 0.36
N TYR A 358 22.13 -13.53 0.67
CA TYR A 358 22.76 -12.77 1.75
C TYR A 358 22.42 -13.36 3.11
N MET A 359 21.14 -13.67 3.35
CA MET A 359 20.68 -14.32 4.59
C MET A 359 21.35 -15.68 4.78
N VAL A 360 21.38 -16.52 3.74
CA VAL A 360 22.05 -17.84 3.81
C VAL A 360 23.55 -17.68 4.15
N ASN A 361 24.24 -16.74 3.51
CA ASN A 361 25.62 -16.44 3.84
C ASN A 361 25.80 -16.00 5.31
N GLU A 362 24.89 -15.15 5.81
CA GLU A 362 24.92 -14.71 7.20
C GLU A 362 24.68 -15.88 8.16
N ILE A 363 23.65 -16.68 7.94
CA ILE A 363 23.32 -17.84 8.76
C ILE A 363 24.50 -18.82 8.86
N VAL A 364 25.10 -19.17 7.73
CA VAL A 364 26.19 -20.17 7.69
C VAL A 364 27.47 -19.63 8.28
N ILE A 365 27.88 -18.42 7.90
CA ILE A 365 29.20 -17.89 8.31
C ILE A 365 29.16 -17.39 9.76
N LEU A 366 28.12 -16.62 10.13
CA LEU A 366 28.00 -16.12 11.49
C LEU A 366 27.64 -17.23 12.49
N GLY A 367 26.78 -18.16 12.08
CA GLY A 367 26.46 -19.34 12.86
C GLY A 367 27.67 -20.25 13.04
N GLY A 368 28.44 -20.49 11.98
CA GLY A 368 29.69 -21.23 12.06
C GLY A 368 30.74 -20.57 12.98
N PHE A 369 30.85 -19.23 12.93
CA PHE A 369 31.69 -18.49 13.88
C PHE A 369 31.20 -18.66 15.32
N THR A 370 29.87 -18.58 15.56
CA THR A 370 29.31 -18.78 16.91
C THR A 370 29.60 -20.19 17.42
N ILE A 371 29.47 -21.22 16.58
CA ILE A 371 29.88 -22.59 16.95
C ILE A 371 31.35 -22.63 17.34
N ALA A 372 32.22 -22.08 16.50
CA ALA A 372 33.66 -22.05 16.76
C ALA A 372 33.99 -21.31 18.07
N LEU A 373 33.33 -20.17 18.32
CA LEU A 373 33.47 -19.40 19.57
C LEU A 373 33.05 -20.23 20.80
N CYS A 374 31.93 -20.94 20.72
CA CYS A 374 31.40 -21.80 21.76
C CYS A 374 32.36 -22.97 22.07
N LEU A 375 32.85 -23.65 21.03
CA LEU A 375 33.82 -24.74 21.19
C LEU A 375 35.18 -24.26 21.74
N PHE A 376 35.65 -23.12 21.25
CA PHE A 376 36.84 -22.47 21.79
C PHE A 376 36.65 -22.12 23.28
N PHE A 377 35.51 -21.58 23.65
CA PHE A 377 35.20 -21.25 25.03
C PHE A 377 35.24 -22.46 25.96
N LEU A 378 34.69 -23.59 25.53
CA LEU A 378 34.62 -24.80 26.34
C LEU A 378 35.95 -25.58 26.44
N LYS A 379 36.84 -25.49 25.44
CA LYS A 379 38.01 -26.33 25.32
C LYS A 379 39.36 -25.62 25.49
N SER A 380 39.40 -24.29 25.25
CA SER A 380 40.68 -23.59 25.30
C SER A 380 41.19 -23.40 26.71
N PRO A 381 42.41 -23.85 27.04
CA PRO A 381 43.06 -23.60 28.34
C PRO A 381 43.10 -22.10 28.68
N LEU A 382 43.25 -21.25 27.66
CA LEU A 382 43.25 -19.78 27.82
C LEU A 382 41.95 -19.24 28.38
N VAL A 383 40.84 -19.91 28.10
CA VAL A 383 39.52 -19.52 28.61
C VAL A 383 39.23 -20.22 29.93
N THR A 384 39.40 -21.55 29.98
CA THR A 384 39.05 -22.35 31.16
C THR A 384 39.83 -21.95 32.42
N SER A 385 41.07 -21.46 32.27
CA SER A 385 41.89 -20.96 33.37
C SER A 385 41.36 -19.70 34.08
N HIS A 386 40.42 -18.98 33.45
CA HIS A 386 39.81 -17.79 34.03
C HIS A 386 38.64 -18.12 34.96
N PHE A 387 38.17 -19.36 34.95
CA PHE A 387 37.06 -19.81 35.78
C PHE A 387 37.50 -20.64 36.95
N ARG A 388 36.86 -20.45 38.07
CA ARG A 388 37.15 -21.23 39.31
C ARG A 388 36.90 -22.72 39.07
N PRO A 389 37.78 -23.59 39.58
CA PRO A 389 37.54 -25.03 39.51
C PRO A 389 36.29 -25.40 40.31
N SER A 390 35.48 -26.26 39.75
CA SER A 390 34.26 -26.77 40.41
C SER A 390 33.97 -28.21 40.01
N GLN A 391 33.21 -28.91 40.82
CA GLN A 391 32.70 -30.19 40.41
C GLN A 391 31.85 -30.03 39.15
N ASP A 392 32.02 -30.87 38.15
CA ASP A 392 31.35 -30.83 36.82
C ASP A 392 31.56 -29.54 36.04
N ASN A 393 32.60 -28.75 36.29
CA ASN A 393 32.85 -27.47 35.61
C ASN A 393 31.69 -26.47 35.63
N LEU A 394 30.94 -26.45 36.72
CA LEU A 394 29.68 -25.71 36.85
C LEU A 394 29.83 -24.21 36.54
N TYR A 395 30.91 -23.54 36.99
CA TYR A 395 31.14 -22.11 36.66
C TYR A 395 31.38 -21.90 35.19
N LEU A 396 32.20 -22.76 34.53
CA LEU A 396 32.45 -22.70 33.09
C LEU A 396 31.16 -22.91 32.29
N LEU A 397 30.32 -23.89 32.67
CA LEU A 397 29.03 -24.16 31.99
C LEU A 397 28.02 -23.04 32.23
N THR A 398 28.01 -22.41 33.41
CA THR A 398 27.19 -21.21 33.68
C THR A 398 27.62 -20.05 32.77
N ALA A 399 28.95 -19.82 32.68
CA ALA A 399 29.51 -18.79 31.82
C ALA A 399 29.22 -19.09 30.33
N PHE A 400 29.29 -20.35 29.92
CA PHE A 400 28.96 -20.78 28.58
C PHE A 400 27.50 -20.48 28.22
N PHE A 401 26.55 -20.76 29.12
CA PHE A 401 25.14 -20.40 28.94
C PHE A 401 24.98 -18.88 28.81
N ALA A 402 25.67 -18.10 29.64
CA ALA A 402 25.69 -16.64 29.53
C ALA A 402 26.30 -16.15 28.20
N LEU A 403 27.45 -16.75 27.76
CA LEU A 403 28.08 -16.45 26.49
C LEU A 403 27.12 -16.61 25.30
N PHE A 404 26.39 -17.73 25.28
CA PHE A 404 25.45 -18.04 24.21
C PHE A 404 24.33 -17.00 24.11
N ILE A 405 23.72 -16.62 25.25
CA ILE A 405 22.67 -15.60 25.29
C ILE A 405 23.22 -14.20 24.95
N PHE A 406 24.39 -13.80 25.49
CA PHE A 406 25.00 -12.50 25.16
C PHE A 406 25.34 -12.42 23.68
N SER A 407 25.93 -13.48 23.11
CA SER A 407 26.19 -13.55 21.65
C SER A 407 24.90 -13.45 20.85
N SER A 408 23.81 -14.07 21.30
CA SER A 408 22.49 -13.98 20.66
C SER A 408 21.96 -12.55 20.67
N VAL A 409 22.02 -11.86 21.81
CA VAL A 409 21.59 -10.47 21.95
C VAL A 409 22.42 -9.55 21.03
N PHE A 410 23.75 -9.74 20.99
CA PHE A 410 24.61 -8.95 20.11
C PHE A 410 24.36 -9.25 18.63
N ASN A 411 23.99 -10.49 18.29
CA ASN A 411 23.54 -10.84 16.94
C ASN A 411 22.21 -10.21 16.56
N CYS A 412 21.31 -9.89 17.50
CA CYS A 412 20.11 -9.10 17.21
C CYS A 412 20.48 -7.73 16.62
N PHE A 413 21.51 -7.06 17.16
CA PHE A 413 22.00 -5.78 16.61
C PHE A 413 22.63 -5.96 15.22
N ASN A 414 23.33 -7.06 14.97
CA ASN A 414 23.92 -7.38 13.68
C ASN A 414 22.87 -7.64 12.61
N ALA A 415 21.85 -8.46 12.91
CA ALA A 415 20.78 -8.82 12.00
C ALA A 415 19.81 -7.65 11.72
N ARG A 416 19.77 -6.65 12.62
CA ARG A 416 18.87 -5.49 12.48
C ARG A 416 19.21 -4.63 11.26
N THR A 417 20.46 -4.55 10.84
CA THR A 417 20.87 -3.66 9.76
C THR A 417 21.88 -4.30 8.82
N ASP A 418 21.66 -4.17 7.51
CA ASP A 418 22.63 -4.56 6.47
C ASP A 418 23.76 -3.51 6.30
N ARG A 419 23.65 -2.36 7.01
CA ARG A 419 24.65 -1.29 6.97
C ARG A 419 25.84 -1.65 7.84
N LEU A 420 27.02 -1.10 7.51
CA LEU A 420 28.21 -1.27 8.33
C LEU A 420 28.08 -0.57 9.70
N LYS A 421 27.33 0.52 9.75
CA LYS A 421 27.07 1.26 10.98
C LYS A 421 25.94 0.58 11.77
N LEU A 422 26.29 -0.14 12.84
CA LEU A 422 25.36 -0.87 13.70
C LEU A 422 24.29 0.02 14.35
N THR A 423 24.64 1.27 14.64
CA THR A 423 23.75 2.26 15.25
C THR A 423 22.75 2.91 14.27
N ALA A 424 22.82 2.52 12.96
CA ALA A 424 21.93 3.10 11.96
C ALA A 424 20.46 2.84 12.30
N GLY A 425 19.67 3.92 12.47
CA GLY A 425 18.24 3.84 12.80
C GLY A 425 17.90 3.33 14.21
N LEU A 426 18.88 3.18 15.10
CA LEU A 426 18.66 2.65 16.46
C LEU A 426 17.74 3.55 17.30
N GLY A 427 17.87 4.86 17.16
CA GLY A 427 17.01 5.84 17.86
C GLY A 427 15.53 5.80 17.46
N GLY A 428 15.20 5.18 16.31
CA GLY A 428 13.81 5.02 15.85
C GLY A 428 13.08 3.82 16.46
N ASN A 429 13.77 2.94 17.19
CA ASN A 429 13.18 1.75 17.81
C ASN A 429 13.59 1.61 19.29
N PRO A 430 13.02 2.40 20.21
CA PRO A 430 13.29 2.30 21.64
C PRO A 430 12.84 0.96 22.22
N VAL A 431 11.80 0.33 21.64
CA VAL A 431 11.28 -0.97 22.07
C VAL A 431 12.35 -2.05 21.90
N PHE A 432 13.08 -2.04 20.78
CA PHE A 432 14.20 -2.96 20.56
C PHE A 432 15.25 -2.83 21.65
N LEU A 433 15.67 -1.61 21.99
CA LEU A 433 16.66 -1.37 23.04
C LEU A 433 16.16 -1.84 24.41
N GLY A 434 14.90 -1.54 24.74
CA GLY A 434 14.29 -1.97 25.99
C GLY A 434 14.24 -3.50 26.11
N ILE A 435 13.88 -4.20 25.04
CA ILE A 435 13.83 -5.67 25.03
C ILE A 435 15.26 -6.25 25.17
N MET A 436 16.23 -5.75 24.43
CA MET A 436 17.62 -6.23 24.52
C MET A 436 18.20 -6.01 25.92
N ALA A 437 17.95 -4.85 26.53
CA ALA A 437 18.36 -4.56 27.90
C ALA A 437 17.66 -5.50 28.92
N ALA A 438 16.37 -5.75 28.75
CA ALA A 438 15.61 -6.67 29.59
C ALA A 438 16.16 -8.10 29.51
N VAL A 439 16.46 -8.60 28.30
CA VAL A 439 17.04 -9.93 28.10
C VAL A 439 18.39 -10.05 28.77
N LEU A 440 19.27 -9.04 28.60
CA LEU A 440 20.57 -9.03 29.29
C LEU A 440 20.41 -9.03 30.83
N PHE A 441 19.50 -8.21 31.33
CA PHE A 441 19.22 -8.14 32.77
C PHE A 441 18.71 -9.47 33.32
N ILE A 442 17.72 -10.10 32.66
CA ILE A 442 17.16 -11.39 33.07
C ILE A 442 18.23 -12.48 32.98
N GLN A 443 19.09 -12.46 31.97
CA GLN A 443 20.17 -13.43 31.86
C GLN A 443 21.17 -13.29 33.00
N ILE A 444 21.55 -12.08 33.39
CA ILE A 444 22.39 -11.84 34.56
C ILE A 444 21.68 -12.35 35.83
N LEU A 445 20.40 -12.08 35.97
CA LEU A 445 19.61 -12.58 37.11
C LEU A 445 19.62 -14.12 37.18
N PHE A 446 19.53 -14.79 36.03
CA PHE A 446 19.55 -16.26 35.96
C PHE A 446 20.95 -16.85 36.25
N VAL A 447 22.01 -16.15 35.96
CA VAL A 447 23.35 -16.56 36.41
C VAL A 447 23.45 -16.61 37.93
N TYR A 448 22.81 -15.67 38.62
CA TYR A 448 22.91 -15.57 40.07
C TYR A 448 21.80 -16.34 40.85
N LEU A 449 20.59 -16.39 40.28
CA LEU A 449 19.40 -16.94 40.97
C LEU A 449 18.89 -18.26 40.37
N GLY A 450 19.41 -18.69 39.21
CA GLY A 450 18.91 -19.88 38.53
C GLY A 450 19.15 -21.21 39.25
N GLY A 451 20.23 -21.31 40.03
CA GLY A 451 20.52 -22.44 40.93
C GLY A 451 20.41 -23.80 40.22
N SER A 452 19.77 -24.74 40.90
CA SER A 452 19.59 -26.11 40.41
C SER A 452 18.67 -26.20 39.18
N VAL A 453 17.68 -25.31 39.05
CA VAL A 453 16.70 -25.33 37.95
C VAL A 453 17.39 -25.06 36.60
N LEU A 454 18.24 -24.07 36.59
CA LEU A 454 19.00 -23.70 35.37
C LEU A 454 20.43 -24.26 35.37
N ARG A 455 20.82 -25.06 36.34
CA ARG A 455 22.18 -25.56 36.52
C ARG A 455 23.20 -24.42 36.44
N THR A 456 22.99 -23.36 37.22
CA THR A 456 23.85 -22.18 37.27
C THR A 456 24.44 -21.96 38.67
N ALA A 457 25.61 -21.34 38.71
CA ALA A 457 26.27 -20.90 39.95
C ALA A 457 26.73 -19.44 39.80
N PRO A 458 26.69 -18.65 40.89
CA PRO A 458 27.10 -17.24 40.83
C PRO A 458 28.51 -17.06 40.34
N LEU A 459 28.67 -16.34 39.23
CA LEU A 459 29.96 -15.95 38.63
C LEU A 459 30.49 -14.72 39.38
N THR A 460 31.83 -14.61 39.46
CA THR A 460 32.47 -13.37 39.88
C THR A 460 32.36 -12.31 38.78
N LEU A 461 32.53 -11.04 39.14
CA LEU A 461 32.51 -9.95 38.18
C LEU A 461 33.60 -10.11 37.08
N PRO A 462 34.83 -10.55 37.38
CA PRO A 462 35.83 -10.84 36.33
C PRO A 462 35.41 -11.98 35.38
N GLU A 463 34.82 -13.08 35.91
CA GLU A 463 34.32 -14.20 35.09
C GLU A 463 33.21 -13.76 34.16
N LEU A 464 32.23 -13.02 34.70
CA LEU A 464 31.11 -12.49 33.92
C LEU A 464 31.60 -11.45 32.88
N GLY A 465 32.48 -10.54 33.28
CA GLY A 465 33.07 -9.53 32.41
C GLY A 465 33.87 -10.13 31.26
N PHE A 466 34.67 -11.18 31.55
CA PHE A 466 35.43 -11.91 30.55
C PHE A 466 34.48 -12.62 29.54
N THR A 467 33.42 -13.25 30.04
CA THR A 467 32.39 -13.89 29.21
C THR A 467 31.71 -12.88 28.30
N MET A 468 31.33 -11.70 28.83
CA MET A 468 30.74 -10.64 28.06
C MET A 468 31.67 -10.07 27.00
N LEU A 469 32.96 -9.90 27.33
CA LEU A 469 33.99 -9.44 26.40
C LEU A 469 34.17 -10.39 25.21
N LEU A 470 34.19 -11.71 25.49
CA LEU A 470 34.29 -12.71 24.41
C LEU A 470 33.08 -12.72 23.51
N SER A 471 31.87 -12.56 24.09
CA SER A 471 30.62 -12.50 23.28
C SER A 471 30.59 -11.25 22.38
N LEU A 472 31.21 -10.15 22.73
CA LEU A 472 31.35 -8.96 21.87
C LEU A 472 32.13 -9.22 20.58
N SER A 473 32.90 -10.31 20.49
CA SER A 473 33.66 -10.69 19.27
C SER A 473 32.75 -10.90 18.05
N VAL A 474 31.47 -11.14 18.25
CA VAL A 474 30.45 -11.26 17.19
C VAL A 474 30.36 -9.98 16.36
N PHE A 475 30.55 -8.80 16.95
CA PHE A 475 30.47 -7.52 16.24
C PHE A 475 31.60 -7.32 15.21
N PRO A 476 32.88 -7.41 15.58
CA PRO A 476 33.96 -7.26 14.60
C PRO A 476 33.94 -8.36 13.54
N PHE A 477 33.56 -9.57 13.90
CA PHE A 477 33.40 -10.66 12.93
C PHE A 477 32.35 -10.35 11.88
N GLU A 478 31.17 -9.96 12.30
CA GLU A 478 30.08 -9.60 11.39
C GLU A 478 30.41 -8.36 10.54
N PHE A 479 31.08 -7.38 11.11
CA PHE A 479 31.58 -6.22 10.37
C PHE A 479 32.50 -6.65 9.23
N LEU A 480 33.45 -7.57 9.52
CA LEU A 480 34.37 -8.11 8.51
C LEU A 480 33.61 -8.89 7.44
N ARG A 481 32.66 -9.75 7.83
CA ARG A 481 31.81 -10.48 6.89
C ARG A 481 31.08 -9.52 5.93
N LYS A 482 30.47 -8.45 6.46
CA LYS A 482 29.79 -7.43 5.67
C LYS A 482 30.71 -6.70 4.70
N LEU A 483 31.95 -6.39 5.12
CA LEU A 483 32.96 -5.79 4.26
C LEU A 483 33.36 -6.72 3.11
N VAL A 484 33.67 -7.98 3.41
CA VAL A 484 34.04 -8.99 2.42
C VAL A 484 32.88 -9.20 1.43
N TRP A 485 31.67 -9.36 1.92
CA TRP A 485 30.48 -9.52 1.08
C TRP A 485 30.28 -8.35 0.11
N ARG A 486 30.44 -7.11 0.58
CA ARG A 486 30.34 -5.92 -0.28
C ARG A 486 31.43 -5.87 -1.33
N LYS A 487 32.67 -6.20 -0.97
CA LYS A 487 33.80 -6.23 -1.91
C LYS A 487 33.62 -7.29 -3.00
N LEU A 488 33.08 -8.44 -2.65
CA LEU A 488 32.78 -9.52 -3.62
C LEU A 488 31.62 -9.16 -4.55
N ARG A 489 30.60 -8.45 -4.04
CA ARG A 489 29.46 -7.99 -4.85
C ARG A 489 29.79 -6.83 -5.77
N GLY A 490 30.65 -5.89 -5.33
CA GLY A 490 31.12 -4.78 -6.17
C GLY A 490 31.95 -5.23 -7.39
N LYS A 491 32.48 -6.47 -7.39
CA LYS A 491 33.18 -7.07 -8.53
C LYS A 491 32.26 -7.83 -9.51
N ARG A 492 31.00 -8.11 -9.12
CA ARG A 492 29.98 -8.76 -9.96
C ARG A 492 28.87 -7.75 -10.24
N GLY A 493 29.10 -6.79 -11.11
CA GLY A 493 28.15 -5.73 -11.45
C GLY A 493 26.67 -6.16 -11.37
N TYR A 494 25.81 -5.20 -11.01
CA TYR A 494 24.35 -5.36 -10.91
C TYR A 494 23.75 -6.10 -12.09
#